data_af30b8b0fdc39b6d5bd4f62a76e734d3
#
_entry.id   af30b8b0fdc39b6d5bd4f62a76e734d3
#
_cell.length_a   1.000
_cell.length_b   1.000
_cell.length_c   1.000
_cell.angle_alpha   90.00
_cell.angle_beta   90.00
_cell.angle_gamma   90.00
#
_symmetry.space_group_name_H-M   'P 1'
#
loop_
_entity.id
_entity.type
_entity.pdbx_description
1 polymer ?
#
loop_
_entity_poly.entity_id
_entity_poly.type
_entity_poly.pdbx_seq_one_letter_code
_entity_poly.pdbx_strand_id
1 'polypeptide(L)'
;MKTPNLVDARKRNCDRVNIIRNFKIDSDLKRIGKNKKYVVKTYGCQMNERDSENICAILEEMGFIRGIDIEDADLVLLNTCAIRENAHNKVFGMLGRLKHIKESRPLLIGLCGCMAQEEVVVDEIMSRHKYVDFVFGTHNIHELPNILGRAIDNNKQEIEVWSKEGDIVEDIPIKRENKYKAWVNIMYGCDKFCTYCIVPYTRGKQRSRLKEDILREVEELVNDGYKEVTLLGQNVNAYGKDIEGYNYNMANLLSDVAKTGIERIKFVTSHPWDFTDDMISVIRDNPNVLPYIHLPVQSGSNRILKLMGRKYTRESYLELVHKLKENIPNICLTTDIIVGFPNETDEDFNDTLSIVRECEYDSAYTFIYSPRVGTPAAKMEDNISLETKEKRLQELNDLVNYYSRKSNNRTQRRLKQLSKFNHQY
;
A
#
# COMPACT_ATOMS: atom_id res chain seq x y z
N MET A 1 -8.39 17.39 17.54
CA MET A 1 -8.64 16.48 16.43
C MET A 1 -8.60 15.06 16.98
N LYS A 2 -9.60 14.20 16.73
CA LYS A 2 -9.57 12.81 17.19
C LYS A 2 -9.10 11.94 16.02
N THR A 3 -7.86 11.52 16.05
CA THR A 3 -7.36 10.49 15.13
C THR A 3 -7.98 9.13 15.48
N PRO A 4 -8.12 8.21 14.52
CA PRO A 4 -8.73 6.91 14.78
C PRO A 4 -7.89 6.13 15.81
N ASN A 5 -8.53 5.64 16.86
CA ASN A 5 -7.94 4.69 17.79
C ASN A 5 -8.52 3.27 17.58
N LEU A 6 -7.88 2.25 18.16
CA LEU A 6 -8.30 0.86 18.00
C LEU A 6 -9.75 0.60 18.43
N VAL A 7 -10.16 1.22 19.54
CA VAL A 7 -11.50 1.03 20.09
C VAL A 7 -12.54 1.59 19.11
N ASP A 8 -12.27 2.78 18.57
CA ASP A 8 -13.17 3.42 17.60
C ASP A 8 -13.14 2.65 16.26
N ALA A 9 -11.96 2.24 15.80
CA ALA A 9 -11.83 1.47 14.57
C ALA A 9 -12.61 0.12 14.62
N ARG A 10 -12.64 -0.56 15.77
CA ARG A 10 -13.41 -1.79 15.96
C ARG A 10 -14.91 -1.57 16.14
N LYS A 11 -15.32 -0.41 16.66
CA LYS A 11 -16.72 -0.07 16.90
C LYS A 11 -17.43 0.53 15.69
N ARG A 12 -16.71 0.86 14.64
CA ARG A 12 -17.29 1.44 13.43
C ARG A 12 -18.32 0.46 12.86
N ASN A 13 -19.58 0.82 12.99
CA ASN A 13 -20.67 0.13 12.30
C ASN A 13 -20.48 0.33 10.79
N CYS A 14 -20.95 -0.63 9.99
CA CYS A 14 -20.97 -0.53 8.55
C CYS A 14 -21.97 0.56 8.13
N ASP A 15 -21.60 1.83 8.29
CA ASP A 15 -22.30 2.90 7.59
C ASP A 15 -22.14 2.59 6.09
N ARG A 16 -23.20 2.71 5.32
CA ARG A 16 -23.13 2.55 3.87
C ARG A 16 -22.07 3.50 3.35
N VAL A 17 -21.10 2.94 2.65
CA VAL A 17 -20.05 3.75 1.98
C VAL A 17 -20.74 4.57 0.89
N ASN A 18 -20.67 5.88 0.97
CA ASN A 18 -21.14 6.73 -0.10
C ASN A 18 -20.12 6.72 -1.23
N ILE A 19 -20.59 6.69 -2.47
CA ILE A 19 -19.76 6.83 -3.64
C ILE A 19 -20.07 8.20 -4.24
N ILE A 20 -19.07 9.06 -4.19
CA ILE A 20 -19.15 10.41 -4.77
C ILE A 20 -18.63 10.31 -6.20
N ARG A 21 -19.43 10.77 -7.16
CA ARG A 21 -19.04 10.91 -8.56
C ARG A 21 -19.05 12.39 -8.95
N ASN A 22 -18.37 12.73 -10.03
CA ASN A 22 -18.25 14.10 -10.51
C ASN A 22 -17.41 15.01 -9.58
N PHE A 23 -16.20 14.57 -9.22
CA PHE A 23 -15.23 15.44 -8.57
C PHE A 23 -15.03 16.73 -9.37
N LYS A 24 -15.09 17.88 -8.71
CA LYS A 24 -14.92 19.20 -9.33
C LYS A 24 -14.13 20.10 -8.40
N ILE A 25 -13.24 20.88 -9.00
CA ILE A 25 -12.53 21.96 -8.34
C ILE A 25 -13.24 23.28 -8.64
N ASP A 26 -13.48 24.09 -7.61
CA ASP A 26 -14.11 25.39 -7.75
C ASP A 26 -13.29 26.30 -8.68
N SER A 27 -14.00 27.14 -9.45
CA SER A 27 -13.38 28.01 -10.47
C SER A 27 -12.27 28.90 -9.93
N ASP A 28 -12.42 29.38 -8.69
CA ASP A 28 -11.49 30.29 -8.04
C ASP A 28 -10.19 29.57 -7.65
N LEU A 29 -10.29 28.28 -7.31
CA LEU A 29 -9.16 27.44 -6.96
C LEU A 29 -8.38 26.94 -8.19
N LYS A 30 -8.98 26.90 -9.38
CA LYS A 30 -8.31 26.45 -10.62
C LYS A 30 -7.16 27.33 -11.10
N ARG A 31 -6.99 28.53 -10.52
CA ARG A 31 -5.94 29.48 -10.91
C ARG A 31 -4.94 29.77 -9.79
N ILE A 32 -5.09 29.17 -8.62
CA ILE A 32 -4.29 29.46 -7.44
C ILE A 32 -2.80 29.10 -7.64
N GLY A 33 -2.54 28.09 -8.50
CA GLY A 33 -1.21 27.62 -8.87
C GLY A 33 -0.62 28.28 -10.13
N LYS A 34 -1.27 29.30 -10.70
CA LYS A 34 -0.79 29.91 -11.95
C LYS A 34 0.65 30.41 -11.83
N ASN A 35 1.52 29.96 -12.74
CA ASN A 35 2.97 30.24 -12.78
C ASN A 35 3.76 29.74 -11.56
N LYS A 36 3.21 28.82 -10.78
CA LYS A 36 3.87 28.21 -9.62
C LYS A 36 4.22 26.75 -9.91
N LYS A 37 5.39 26.32 -9.44
CA LYS A 37 5.86 24.95 -9.57
C LYS A 37 5.54 24.15 -8.31
N TYR A 38 5.15 22.88 -8.50
CA TYR A 38 4.97 21.92 -7.40
C TYR A 38 5.90 20.72 -7.52
N VAL A 39 6.26 20.15 -6.39
CA VAL A 39 6.96 18.87 -6.30
C VAL A 39 6.26 17.99 -5.27
N VAL A 40 5.90 16.76 -5.67
CA VAL A 40 5.40 15.72 -4.75
C VAL A 40 6.52 14.71 -4.52
N LYS A 41 6.85 14.45 -3.26
CA LYS A 41 7.79 13.40 -2.84
C LYS A 41 7.02 12.29 -2.13
N THR A 42 7.05 11.08 -2.69
CA THR A 42 6.36 9.91 -2.14
C THR A 42 7.33 9.06 -1.32
N TYR A 43 6.98 8.83 -0.07
CA TYR A 43 7.70 7.94 0.84
C TYR A 43 6.76 6.83 1.29
N GLY A 44 6.55 5.81 0.44
CA GLY A 44 5.53 4.84 0.78
C GLY A 44 5.47 3.58 -0.06
N CYS A 45 4.31 2.95 -0.03
CA CYS A 45 3.97 1.79 -0.83
C CYS A 45 3.24 2.21 -2.13
N GLN A 46 2.87 1.23 -2.96
CA GLN A 46 2.16 1.47 -4.22
C GLN A 46 0.85 2.25 -4.05
N MET A 47 0.16 2.09 -2.90
CA MET A 47 -1.02 2.90 -2.59
C MET A 47 -0.68 4.39 -2.45
N ASN A 48 0.46 4.73 -1.82
CA ASN A 48 0.92 6.12 -1.76
C ASN A 48 1.32 6.64 -3.14
N GLU A 49 1.95 5.80 -3.99
CA GLU A 49 2.24 6.18 -5.38
C GLU A 49 0.95 6.52 -6.13
N ARG A 50 -0.08 5.66 -6.01
CA ARG A 50 -1.38 5.92 -6.62
C ARG A 50 -2.09 7.16 -6.05
N ASP A 51 -1.98 7.39 -4.73
CA ASP A 51 -2.47 8.62 -4.10
C ASP A 51 -1.75 9.85 -4.66
N SER A 52 -0.44 9.76 -4.92
CA SER A 52 0.36 10.84 -5.52
C SER A 52 -0.03 11.14 -6.97
N GLU A 53 -0.41 10.13 -7.76
CA GLU A 53 -0.95 10.35 -9.11
C GLU A 53 -2.22 11.21 -9.09
N ASN A 54 -3.11 11.01 -8.11
CA ASN A 54 -4.29 11.85 -7.89
C ASN A 54 -3.90 13.27 -7.44
N ILE A 55 -3.02 13.37 -6.46
CA ILE A 55 -2.53 14.65 -5.92
C ILE A 55 -1.89 15.49 -7.03
N CYS A 56 -1.03 14.89 -7.86
CA CYS A 56 -0.39 15.58 -8.97
C CYS A 56 -1.43 16.11 -9.97
N ALA A 57 -2.43 15.29 -10.32
CA ALA A 57 -3.48 15.70 -11.23
C ALA A 57 -4.34 16.85 -10.67
N ILE A 58 -4.72 16.77 -9.38
CA ILE A 58 -5.44 17.85 -8.70
C ILE A 58 -4.63 19.16 -8.75
N LEU A 59 -3.34 19.11 -8.43
CA LEU A 59 -2.48 20.31 -8.45
C LEU A 59 -2.34 20.88 -9.87
N GLU A 60 -2.24 20.05 -10.89
CA GLU A 60 -2.21 20.50 -12.29
C GLU A 60 -3.54 21.15 -12.71
N GLU A 61 -4.70 20.62 -12.27
CA GLU A 61 -6.00 21.27 -12.50
C GLU A 61 -6.17 22.59 -11.72
N MET A 62 -5.45 22.76 -10.62
CA MET A 62 -5.35 24.03 -9.87
C MET A 62 -4.39 25.03 -10.54
N GLY A 63 -3.79 24.67 -11.66
CA GLY A 63 -2.90 25.54 -12.44
C GLY A 63 -1.43 25.49 -12.08
N PHE A 64 -1.02 24.60 -11.17
CA PHE A 64 0.40 24.39 -10.84
C PHE A 64 1.11 23.65 -11.98
N ILE A 65 2.40 23.91 -12.15
CA ILE A 65 3.27 23.26 -13.12
C ILE A 65 4.20 22.31 -12.35
N ARG A 66 4.34 21.09 -12.82
CA ARG A 66 5.23 20.11 -12.20
C ARG A 66 6.69 20.57 -12.27
N GLY A 67 7.33 20.66 -11.11
CA GLY A 67 8.76 20.89 -10.97
C GLY A 67 9.55 19.59 -10.88
N ILE A 68 10.86 19.69 -11.07
CA ILE A 68 11.79 18.56 -10.94
C ILE A 68 12.51 18.62 -9.59
N ASP A 69 12.93 19.81 -9.20
CA ASP A 69 13.72 20.04 -8.01
C ASP A 69 12.94 20.81 -6.93
N ILE A 70 13.14 20.44 -5.67
CA ILE A 70 12.54 21.13 -4.53
C ILE A 70 13.09 22.55 -4.34
N GLU A 71 14.31 22.79 -4.85
CA GLU A 71 14.95 24.11 -4.77
C GLU A 71 14.23 25.18 -5.59
N ASP A 72 13.55 24.76 -6.69
CA ASP A 72 12.80 25.66 -7.57
C ASP A 72 11.28 25.62 -7.34
N ALA A 73 10.80 24.77 -6.45
CA ALA A 73 9.37 24.57 -6.26
C ALA A 73 8.77 25.65 -5.36
N ASP A 74 7.56 26.13 -5.71
CA ASP A 74 6.75 27.02 -4.88
C ASP A 74 5.89 26.25 -3.88
N LEU A 75 5.64 24.95 -4.16
CA LEU A 75 4.92 24.02 -3.32
C LEU A 75 5.64 22.68 -3.29
N VAL A 76 5.93 22.18 -2.09
CA VAL A 76 6.43 20.80 -1.89
C VAL A 76 5.46 20.04 -1.01
N LEU A 77 4.96 18.90 -1.50
CA LEU A 77 4.07 18.03 -0.77
C LEU A 77 4.75 16.67 -0.52
N LEU A 78 4.79 16.28 0.76
CA LEU A 78 5.33 14.99 1.20
C LEU A 78 4.18 14.00 1.42
N ASN A 79 4.06 13.01 0.54
CA ASN A 79 3.12 11.88 0.71
C ASN A 79 3.82 10.74 1.44
N THR A 80 3.31 10.33 2.59
CA THR A 80 4.06 9.63 3.62
C THR A 80 3.40 8.33 4.07
N CYS A 81 4.22 7.37 4.51
CA CYS A 81 3.80 6.03 4.92
C CYS A 81 3.96 5.83 6.44
N ALA A 82 2.96 5.24 7.08
CA ALA A 82 2.98 4.85 8.48
C ALA A 82 3.66 3.50 8.76
N ILE A 83 3.87 2.69 7.71
CA ILE A 83 4.31 1.29 7.88
C ILE A 83 5.84 1.17 8.00
N ARG A 84 6.60 2.10 7.41
CA ARG A 84 8.06 2.02 7.32
C ARG A 84 8.72 3.04 8.22
N GLU A 85 9.44 2.60 9.25
CA GLU A 85 10.18 3.48 10.17
C GLU A 85 11.19 4.38 9.44
N ASN A 86 11.92 3.84 8.48
CA ASN A 86 12.82 4.64 7.64
C ASN A 86 12.10 5.75 6.86
N ALA A 87 10.77 5.67 6.65
CA ALA A 87 10.02 6.73 6.02
C ALA A 87 9.85 7.93 6.97
N HIS A 88 9.60 7.70 8.26
CA HIS A 88 9.53 8.77 9.27
C HIS A 88 10.82 9.59 9.30
N ASN A 89 11.97 8.94 9.48
CA ASN A 89 13.27 9.62 9.53
C ASN A 89 13.57 10.43 8.25
N LYS A 90 13.25 9.86 7.08
CA LYS A 90 13.42 10.55 5.79
C LYS A 90 12.50 11.76 5.66
N VAL A 91 11.26 11.67 6.14
CA VAL A 91 10.29 12.75 6.09
C VAL A 91 10.72 13.91 6.99
N PHE A 92 11.07 13.64 8.25
CA PHE A 92 11.53 14.69 9.17
C PHE A 92 12.85 15.32 8.72
N GLY A 93 13.78 14.53 8.17
CA GLY A 93 14.99 15.05 7.54
C GLY A 93 14.69 15.97 6.36
N MET A 94 13.71 15.58 5.51
CA MET A 94 13.25 16.44 4.39
C MET A 94 12.56 17.71 4.89
N LEU A 95 11.70 17.63 5.93
CA LEU A 95 11.08 18.79 6.54
C LEU A 95 12.13 19.79 7.05
N GLY A 96 13.21 19.31 7.67
CA GLY A 96 14.35 20.16 8.08
C GLY A 96 14.98 20.90 6.90
N ARG A 97 15.22 20.22 5.77
CA ARG A 97 15.71 20.85 4.53
C ARG A 97 14.75 21.90 3.97
N LEU A 98 13.46 21.56 3.90
CA LEU A 98 12.43 22.46 3.41
C LEU A 98 12.28 23.71 4.29
N LYS A 99 12.47 23.58 5.61
CA LYS A 99 12.53 24.73 6.52
C LYS A 99 13.59 25.74 6.10
N HIS A 100 14.83 25.30 5.84
CA HIS A 100 15.92 26.18 5.41
C HIS A 100 15.62 26.86 4.06
N ILE A 101 15.01 26.12 3.11
CA ILE A 101 14.58 26.73 1.84
C ILE A 101 13.53 27.82 2.10
N LYS A 102 12.53 27.53 2.95
CA LYS A 102 11.46 28.47 3.29
C LYS A 102 11.96 29.72 4.03
N GLU A 103 13.04 29.63 4.78
CA GLU A 103 13.72 30.78 5.40
C GLU A 103 14.36 31.73 4.38
N SER A 104 14.72 31.22 3.20
CA SER A 104 15.39 32.00 2.13
C SER A 104 14.42 32.54 1.07
N ARG A 105 13.28 31.91 0.86
CA ARG A 105 12.26 32.29 -0.14
C ARG A 105 10.86 31.75 0.22
N PRO A 106 9.80 32.32 -0.37
CA PRO A 106 8.45 31.77 -0.21
C PRO A 106 8.39 30.30 -0.68
N LEU A 107 7.82 29.43 0.16
CA LEU A 107 7.61 28.02 -0.13
C LEU A 107 6.39 27.53 0.67
N LEU A 108 5.46 26.87 0.00
CA LEU A 108 4.38 26.12 0.65
C LEU A 108 4.82 24.68 0.91
N ILE A 109 4.64 24.22 2.13
CA ILE A 109 5.03 22.87 2.55
C ILE A 109 3.78 22.13 3.03
N GLY A 110 3.47 21.02 2.38
CA GLY A 110 2.36 20.14 2.74
C GLY A 110 2.83 18.75 3.18
N LEU A 111 2.07 18.12 4.08
CA LEU A 111 2.26 16.75 4.52
C LEU A 111 0.95 15.97 4.35
N CYS A 112 1.01 14.77 3.77
CA CYS A 112 -0.16 13.92 3.64
C CYS A 112 0.20 12.42 3.70
N GLY A 113 -0.82 11.58 3.51
CA GLY A 113 -0.67 10.14 3.48
C GLY A 113 -0.89 9.46 4.82
N CYS A 114 -0.49 8.19 4.92
CA CYS A 114 -0.78 7.37 6.11
C CYS A 114 -0.17 7.91 7.40
N MET A 115 1.03 8.49 7.34
CA MET A 115 1.72 9.05 8.49
C MET A 115 0.97 10.26 9.07
N ALA A 116 0.30 11.07 8.22
CA ALA A 116 -0.54 12.18 8.65
C ALA A 116 -1.80 11.74 9.42
N GLN A 117 -2.15 10.45 9.40
CA GLN A 117 -3.24 9.87 10.21
C GLN A 117 -2.80 9.49 11.63
N GLU A 118 -1.52 9.55 11.95
CA GLU A 118 -0.99 9.23 13.29
C GLU A 118 -1.05 10.47 14.19
N GLU A 119 -1.78 10.38 15.31
CA GLU A 119 -1.96 11.48 16.27
C GLU A 119 -0.63 12.05 16.74
N VAL A 120 0.32 11.16 17.07
CA VAL A 120 1.66 11.55 17.54
C VAL A 120 2.39 12.41 16.50
N VAL A 121 2.24 12.10 15.21
CA VAL A 121 2.86 12.85 14.12
C VAL A 121 2.18 14.22 13.96
N VAL A 122 0.86 14.23 13.99
CA VAL A 122 0.10 15.50 13.89
C VAL A 122 0.46 16.44 15.05
N ASP A 123 0.53 15.93 16.28
CA ASP A 123 0.91 16.69 17.46
C ASP A 123 2.35 17.22 17.37
N GLU A 124 3.28 16.42 16.83
CA GLU A 124 4.65 16.85 16.57
C GLU A 124 4.70 17.97 15.52
N ILE A 125 3.96 17.85 14.42
CA ILE A 125 3.87 18.89 13.39
C ILE A 125 3.30 20.18 13.99
N MET A 126 2.20 20.09 14.74
CA MET A 126 1.56 21.26 15.38
C MET A 126 2.47 21.97 16.37
N SER A 127 3.25 21.23 17.14
CA SER A 127 4.10 21.77 18.21
C SER A 127 5.46 22.27 17.72
N ARG A 128 6.13 21.51 16.83
CA ARG A 128 7.54 21.70 16.47
C ARG A 128 7.77 22.16 15.04
N HIS A 129 6.82 21.88 14.11
CA HIS A 129 7.01 22.12 12.68
C HIS A 129 5.97 23.12 12.14
N LYS A 130 5.79 24.24 12.82
CA LYS A 130 4.83 25.31 12.45
C LYS A 130 5.06 25.95 11.08
N TYR A 131 6.19 25.66 10.46
CA TYR A 131 6.53 26.07 9.10
C TYR A 131 5.90 25.17 8.02
N VAL A 132 5.29 24.03 8.39
CA VAL A 132 4.44 23.23 7.51
C VAL A 132 3.12 23.97 7.36
N ASP A 133 2.70 24.24 6.13
CA ASP A 133 1.52 25.09 5.87
C ASP A 133 0.22 24.31 5.95
N PHE A 134 0.20 23.05 5.49
CA PHE A 134 -1.01 22.24 5.55
C PHE A 134 -0.72 20.75 5.72
N VAL A 135 -1.66 20.07 6.39
CA VAL A 135 -1.62 18.63 6.63
C VAL A 135 -3.00 18.03 6.36
N PHE A 136 -3.05 16.94 5.59
CA PHE A 136 -4.29 16.19 5.38
C PHE A 136 -4.06 14.68 5.36
N GLY A 137 -5.11 13.92 5.64
CA GLY A 137 -5.04 12.48 5.75
C GLY A 137 -5.27 11.74 4.43
N THR A 138 -5.33 10.41 4.52
CA THR A 138 -5.62 9.53 3.39
C THR A 138 -7.09 9.53 2.98
N HIS A 139 -7.98 10.02 3.87
CA HIS A 139 -9.42 9.97 3.67
C HIS A 139 -10.00 11.19 2.96
N ASN A 140 -9.22 12.25 2.84
CA ASN A 140 -9.66 13.53 2.32
C ASN A 140 -8.73 14.14 1.26
N ILE A 141 -8.11 13.29 0.43
CA ILE A 141 -7.27 13.73 -0.71
C ILE A 141 -8.06 14.65 -1.66
N HIS A 142 -9.33 14.37 -1.87
CA HIS A 142 -10.23 15.17 -2.72
C HIS A 142 -10.47 16.58 -2.19
N GLU A 143 -10.24 16.81 -0.88
CA GLU A 143 -10.34 18.14 -0.26
C GLU A 143 -9.05 18.98 -0.41
N LEU A 144 -8.00 18.46 -1.03
CA LEU A 144 -6.75 19.17 -1.24
C LEU A 144 -6.95 20.58 -1.83
N PRO A 145 -7.83 20.83 -2.83
CA PRO A 145 -8.06 22.18 -3.34
C PRO A 145 -8.52 23.15 -2.26
N ASN A 146 -9.48 22.76 -1.44
CA ASN A 146 -10.05 23.58 -0.37
C ASN A 146 -9.04 23.81 0.75
N ILE A 147 -8.30 22.78 1.16
CA ILE A 147 -7.27 22.85 2.22
C ILE A 147 -6.16 23.82 1.79
N LEU A 148 -5.65 23.65 0.56
CA LEU A 148 -4.58 24.49 0.03
C LEU A 148 -5.04 25.94 -0.16
N GLY A 149 -6.29 26.16 -0.63
CA GLY A 149 -6.89 27.49 -0.72
C GLY A 149 -6.89 28.19 0.64
N ARG A 150 -7.42 27.54 1.68
CA ARG A 150 -7.44 28.11 3.04
C ARG A 150 -6.03 28.36 3.61
N ALA A 151 -5.07 27.47 3.34
CA ALA A 151 -3.69 27.65 3.81
C ALA A 151 -3.05 28.90 3.20
N ILE A 152 -3.34 29.19 1.94
CA ILE A 152 -2.85 30.40 1.25
C ILE A 152 -3.57 31.66 1.76
N ASP A 153 -4.89 31.64 1.87
CA ASP A 153 -5.70 32.78 2.22
C ASP A 153 -5.48 33.21 3.69
N ASN A 154 -5.43 32.26 4.59
CA ASN A 154 -5.31 32.53 6.02
C ASN A 154 -3.86 32.78 6.47
N ASN A 155 -2.87 32.39 5.67
CA ASN A 155 -1.45 32.40 6.03
C ASN A 155 -1.18 31.75 7.41
N LYS A 156 -1.90 30.68 7.70
CA LYS A 156 -1.82 29.87 8.93
C LYS A 156 -1.72 28.40 8.59
N GLN A 157 -1.17 27.62 9.52
CA GLN A 157 -1.12 26.18 9.40
C GLN A 157 -2.54 25.59 9.37
N GLU A 158 -2.90 24.95 8.26
CA GLU A 158 -4.18 24.24 8.08
C GLU A 158 -3.98 22.75 8.30
N ILE A 159 -4.66 22.18 9.29
CA ILE A 159 -4.58 20.74 9.60
C ILE A 159 -5.98 20.15 9.52
N GLU A 160 -6.22 19.35 8.50
CA GLU A 160 -7.48 18.67 8.29
C GLU A 160 -7.29 17.18 8.07
N VAL A 161 -7.29 16.42 9.15
CA VAL A 161 -7.16 14.96 9.14
C VAL A 161 -8.47 14.36 9.64
N TRP A 162 -9.13 13.59 8.79
CA TRP A 162 -10.39 12.96 9.15
C TRP A 162 -10.17 11.72 10.01
N SER A 163 -10.88 11.65 11.13
CA SER A 163 -10.80 10.53 12.07
C SER A 163 -11.62 9.31 11.65
N LYS A 164 -12.52 9.49 10.70
CA LYS A 164 -13.31 8.40 10.09
C LYS A 164 -12.88 8.22 8.65
N GLU A 165 -13.03 6.99 8.17
CA GLU A 165 -12.89 6.72 6.75
C GLU A 165 -13.88 7.58 5.97
N GLY A 166 -13.37 8.25 4.95
CA GLY A 166 -14.15 9.04 4.02
C GLY A 166 -14.91 8.17 3.03
N ASP A 167 -15.72 8.82 2.22
CA ASP A 167 -16.41 8.23 1.09
C ASP A 167 -15.42 7.70 0.02
N ILE A 168 -15.89 6.84 -0.87
CA ILE A 168 -15.16 6.53 -2.10
C ILE A 168 -15.45 7.66 -3.09
N VAL A 169 -14.43 8.41 -3.47
CA VAL A 169 -14.54 9.45 -4.48
C VAL A 169 -14.01 8.90 -5.80
N GLU A 170 -14.93 8.68 -6.74
CA GLU A 170 -14.59 8.33 -8.12
C GLU A 170 -14.32 9.60 -8.94
N ASP A 171 -13.81 9.44 -10.13
CA ASP A 171 -13.56 10.52 -11.11
C ASP A 171 -12.55 11.59 -10.61
N ILE A 172 -11.76 11.30 -9.56
CA ILE A 172 -10.60 12.13 -9.22
C ILE A 172 -9.59 12.01 -10.37
N PRO A 173 -9.12 13.13 -10.95
CA PRO A 173 -8.16 13.09 -12.03
C PRO A 173 -6.89 12.35 -11.66
N ILE A 174 -6.25 11.73 -12.65
CA ILE A 174 -5.10 10.87 -12.44
C ILE A 174 -3.97 11.28 -13.36
N LYS A 175 -2.81 11.61 -12.79
CA LYS A 175 -1.57 11.85 -13.54
C LYS A 175 -0.69 10.62 -13.47
N ARG A 176 -0.81 9.73 -14.44
CA ARG A 176 -0.03 8.49 -14.49
C ARG A 176 1.45 8.76 -14.70
N GLU A 177 2.29 8.17 -13.86
CA GLU A 177 3.74 8.30 -13.95
C GLU A 177 4.36 7.41 -15.04
N ASN A 178 3.79 6.22 -15.22
CA ASN A 178 4.27 5.24 -16.18
C ASN A 178 3.34 5.18 -17.40
N LYS A 179 3.91 5.04 -18.59
CA LYS A 179 3.15 5.00 -19.84
C LYS A 179 2.62 3.60 -20.22
N TYR A 180 3.10 2.56 -19.56
CA TYR A 180 2.78 1.17 -19.92
C TYR A 180 2.12 0.40 -18.78
N LYS A 181 2.27 0.88 -17.54
CA LYS A 181 1.79 0.21 -16.32
C LYS A 181 0.97 1.19 -15.50
N ALA A 182 -0.14 0.73 -14.99
CA ALA A 182 -1.02 1.53 -14.15
C ALA A 182 -1.35 0.84 -12.82
N TRP A 183 -1.46 1.65 -11.76
CA TRP A 183 -2.02 1.26 -10.49
C TRP A 183 -3.53 1.49 -10.51
N VAL A 184 -4.31 0.47 -10.17
CA VAL A 184 -5.77 0.56 -10.08
C VAL A 184 -6.19 0.14 -8.66
N ASN A 185 -6.65 1.10 -7.87
CA ASN A 185 -7.22 0.80 -6.56
C ASN A 185 -8.54 0.05 -6.76
N ILE A 186 -8.69 -1.12 -6.13
CA ILE A 186 -9.95 -1.87 -6.14
C ILE A 186 -10.68 -1.77 -4.81
N MET A 187 -9.96 -1.41 -3.76
CA MET A 187 -10.50 -1.26 -2.41
C MET A 187 -9.56 -0.42 -1.53
N TYR A 188 -10.10 0.09 -0.44
CA TYR A 188 -9.38 0.87 0.58
C TYR A 188 -9.60 0.23 1.95
N GLY A 189 -8.61 0.36 2.85
CA GLY A 189 -8.70 -0.11 4.23
C GLY A 189 -8.65 -1.62 4.41
N CYS A 190 -8.69 -2.09 5.66
CA CYS A 190 -8.57 -3.50 6.00
C CYS A 190 -9.24 -3.82 7.33
N ASP A 191 -10.05 -4.89 7.37
CA ASP A 191 -10.79 -5.35 8.56
C ASP A 191 -10.08 -6.49 9.31
N LYS A 192 -8.82 -6.80 8.99
CA LYS A 192 -8.14 -7.95 9.62
C LYS A 192 -7.62 -7.68 11.03
N PHE A 193 -7.33 -6.44 11.39
CA PHE A 193 -6.85 -6.03 12.72
C PHE A 193 -5.72 -6.90 13.27
N CYS A 194 -4.74 -7.24 12.42
CA CYS A 194 -3.51 -7.87 12.89
C CYS A 194 -2.88 -6.99 13.97
N THR A 195 -2.39 -7.59 15.07
CA THR A 195 -2.02 -6.86 16.29
C THR A 195 -0.88 -5.84 16.10
N TYR A 196 -0.05 -6.01 15.08
CA TYR A 196 1.06 -5.13 14.75
C TYR A 196 0.72 -4.08 13.68
N CYS A 197 -0.45 -4.18 13.03
CA CYS A 197 -0.72 -3.45 11.79
C CYS A 197 -1.41 -2.12 12.07
N ILE A 198 -0.84 -1.05 11.51
CA ILE A 198 -1.38 0.32 11.61
C ILE A 198 -2.44 0.63 10.54
N VAL A 199 -2.59 -0.22 9.50
CA VAL A 199 -3.46 0.03 8.35
C VAL A 199 -4.92 0.32 8.73
N PRO A 200 -5.59 -0.45 9.62
CA PRO A 200 -6.98 -0.16 10.01
C PRO A 200 -7.17 1.23 10.63
N TYR A 201 -6.11 1.83 11.14
CA TYR A 201 -6.12 3.16 11.77
C TYR A 201 -5.87 4.28 10.76
N THR A 202 -5.00 4.02 9.78
CA THR A 202 -4.56 5.03 8.82
C THR A 202 -5.30 4.99 7.50
N ARG A 203 -5.87 3.83 7.13
CA ARG A 203 -6.67 3.65 5.91
C ARG A 203 -8.12 3.25 6.19
N GLY A 204 -8.48 3.08 7.46
CA GLY A 204 -9.82 2.77 7.91
C GLY A 204 -10.26 1.33 7.61
N LYS A 205 -11.59 1.09 7.71
CA LYS A 205 -12.22 -0.17 7.34
C LYS A 205 -12.15 -0.43 5.85
N GLN A 206 -12.34 -1.72 5.51
CA GLN A 206 -12.47 -2.13 4.13
C GLN A 206 -13.63 -1.40 3.44
N ARG A 207 -13.36 -0.89 2.25
CA ARG A 207 -14.32 -0.24 1.34
C ARG A 207 -13.95 -0.62 -0.08
N SER A 208 -14.72 -1.52 -0.68
CA SER A 208 -14.53 -1.98 -2.05
C SER A 208 -15.16 -0.99 -3.03
N ARG A 209 -14.47 -0.68 -4.11
CA ARG A 209 -15.04 0.05 -5.26
C ARG A 209 -16.00 -0.87 -6.01
N LEU A 210 -16.97 -0.30 -6.70
CA LEU A 210 -17.86 -1.08 -7.55
C LEU A 210 -17.10 -1.62 -8.77
N LYS A 211 -17.48 -2.82 -9.23
CA LYS A 211 -16.84 -3.46 -10.38
C LYS A 211 -16.93 -2.61 -11.64
N GLU A 212 -18.06 -1.93 -11.81
CA GLU A 212 -18.32 -1.09 -12.98
C GLU A 212 -17.31 0.06 -13.10
N ASP A 213 -16.96 0.68 -11.97
CA ASP A 213 -15.98 1.77 -11.91
C ASP A 213 -14.56 1.25 -12.16
N ILE A 214 -14.24 0.06 -11.61
CA ILE A 214 -12.92 -0.56 -11.83
C ILE A 214 -12.76 -1.00 -13.29
N LEU A 215 -13.77 -1.66 -13.87
CA LEU A 215 -13.72 -2.14 -15.24
C LEU A 215 -13.63 -0.95 -16.22
N ARG A 216 -14.42 0.11 -16.01
CA ARG A 216 -14.32 1.34 -16.79
C ARG A 216 -12.89 1.92 -16.77
N GLU A 217 -12.27 2.04 -15.57
CA GLU A 217 -10.89 2.53 -15.46
C GLU A 217 -9.90 1.63 -16.22
N VAL A 218 -10.06 0.31 -16.16
CA VAL A 218 -9.18 -0.61 -16.90
C VAL A 218 -9.40 -0.54 -18.40
N GLU A 219 -10.64 -0.42 -18.88
CA GLU A 219 -10.97 -0.28 -20.28
C GLU A 219 -10.43 1.04 -20.87
N GLU A 220 -10.51 2.14 -20.13
CA GLU A 220 -9.87 3.40 -20.48
C GLU A 220 -8.36 3.26 -20.63
N LEU A 221 -7.71 2.56 -19.67
CA LEU A 221 -6.27 2.28 -19.75
C LEU A 221 -5.90 1.43 -20.98
N VAL A 222 -6.71 0.43 -21.34
CA VAL A 222 -6.50 -0.37 -22.56
C VAL A 222 -6.58 0.51 -23.80
N ASN A 223 -7.59 1.39 -23.87
CA ASN A 223 -7.79 2.33 -24.99
C ASN A 223 -6.63 3.34 -25.10
N ASP A 224 -6.04 3.73 -23.96
CA ASP A 224 -4.87 4.61 -23.89
C ASP A 224 -3.54 3.89 -24.19
N GLY A 225 -3.60 2.57 -24.45
CA GLY A 225 -2.44 1.77 -24.86
C GLY A 225 -1.60 1.21 -23.70
N TYR A 226 -2.10 1.24 -22.47
CA TYR A 226 -1.44 0.59 -21.32
C TYR A 226 -1.40 -0.93 -21.50
N LYS A 227 -0.33 -1.56 -21.01
CA LYS A 227 -0.05 -3.00 -21.17
C LYS A 227 -0.21 -3.80 -19.89
N GLU A 228 -0.05 -3.14 -18.74
CA GLU A 228 -0.10 -3.82 -17.45
C GLU A 228 -0.92 -3.00 -16.45
N VAL A 229 -1.81 -3.67 -15.74
CA VAL A 229 -2.46 -3.13 -14.55
C VAL A 229 -2.06 -3.91 -13.31
N THR A 230 -1.88 -3.19 -12.21
CA THR A 230 -1.74 -3.80 -10.89
C THR A 230 -2.91 -3.39 -10.02
N LEU A 231 -3.72 -4.35 -9.62
CA LEU A 231 -4.86 -4.15 -8.73
C LEU A 231 -4.36 -3.98 -7.30
N LEU A 232 -4.70 -2.85 -6.68
CA LEU A 232 -4.23 -2.44 -5.37
C LEU A 232 -5.34 -2.46 -4.31
N GLY A 233 -4.93 -2.84 -3.11
CA GLY A 233 -5.73 -2.78 -1.90
C GLY A 233 -4.87 -3.13 -0.68
N GLN A 234 -5.44 -3.18 0.51
CA GLN A 234 -4.76 -3.62 1.71
C GLN A 234 -4.99 -5.10 2.03
N ASN A 235 -6.00 -5.70 1.41
CA ASN A 235 -6.31 -7.12 1.39
C ASN A 235 -7.19 -7.43 0.18
N VAL A 236 -6.60 -7.48 -1.00
CA VAL A 236 -7.35 -7.60 -2.27
C VAL A 236 -8.20 -8.86 -2.34
N ASN A 237 -7.82 -9.93 -1.67
CA ASN A 237 -8.58 -11.19 -1.66
C ASN A 237 -9.95 -11.06 -0.97
N ALA A 238 -10.13 -10.03 -0.13
CA ALA A 238 -11.41 -9.76 0.52
C ALA A 238 -12.33 -8.82 -0.29
N TYR A 239 -11.94 -8.46 -1.51
CA TYR A 239 -12.75 -7.59 -2.37
C TYR A 239 -14.21 -8.04 -2.44
N GLY A 240 -15.12 -7.08 -2.29
CA GLY A 240 -16.57 -7.27 -2.35
C GLY A 240 -17.23 -7.78 -1.06
N LYS A 241 -16.45 -8.27 -0.06
CA LYS A 241 -17.03 -8.82 1.19
C LYS A 241 -17.69 -7.78 2.09
N ASP A 242 -17.38 -6.51 1.90
CA ASP A 242 -17.92 -5.37 2.64
C ASP A 242 -19.21 -4.78 2.02
N ILE A 243 -19.58 -5.22 0.82
CA ILE A 243 -20.77 -4.74 0.13
C ILE A 243 -21.93 -5.73 0.42
N GLU A 244 -22.91 -5.28 1.15
CA GLU A 244 -24.06 -6.10 1.53
C GLU A 244 -24.88 -6.55 0.30
N GLY A 245 -25.18 -7.85 0.22
CA GLY A 245 -25.91 -8.44 -0.90
C GLY A 245 -25.10 -8.54 -2.21
N TYR A 246 -23.81 -8.22 -2.19
CA TYR A 246 -22.97 -8.24 -3.38
C TYR A 246 -22.36 -9.64 -3.58
N ASN A 247 -22.98 -10.42 -4.44
CA ASN A 247 -22.46 -11.76 -4.79
C ASN A 247 -21.38 -11.69 -5.87
N TYR A 248 -20.31 -10.94 -5.58
CA TYR A 248 -19.19 -10.70 -6.50
C TYR A 248 -17.91 -10.53 -5.70
N ASN A 249 -16.89 -11.30 -6.01
CA ASN A 249 -15.66 -11.41 -5.23
C ASN A 249 -14.41 -11.15 -6.09
N MET A 250 -13.22 -11.29 -5.50
CA MET A 250 -11.96 -11.09 -6.18
C MET A 250 -11.76 -12.00 -7.40
N ALA A 251 -12.23 -13.26 -7.34
CA ALA A 251 -12.13 -14.18 -8.49
C ALA A 251 -12.98 -13.69 -9.66
N ASN A 252 -14.22 -13.22 -9.38
CA ASN A 252 -15.07 -12.63 -10.40
C ASN A 252 -14.43 -11.39 -11.03
N LEU A 253 -13.88 -10.49 -10.18
CA LEU A 253 -13.21 -9.28 -10.65
C LEU A 253 -12.00 -9.61 -11.54
N LEU A 254 -11.12 -10.54 -11.11
CA LEU A 254 -9.97 -10.96 -11.92
C LEU A 254 -10.41 -11.52 -13.28
N SER A 255 -11.47 -12.36 -13.29
CA SER A 255 -12.01 -12.92 -14.51
C SER A 255 -12.56 -11.86 -15.46
N ASP A 256 -13.23 -10.82 -14.93
CA ASP A 256 -13.79 -9.77 -15.76
C ASP A 256 -12.70 -8.78 -16.24
N VAL A 257 -11.74 -8.43 -15.40
CA VAL A 257 -10.56 -7.65 -15.81
C VAL A 257 -9.75 -8.40 -16.88
N ALA A 258 -9.66 -9.74 -16.80
CA ALA A 258 -8.95 -10.53 -17.81
C ALA A 258 -9.59 -10.43 -19.21
N LYS A 259 -10.89 -10.11 -19.29
CA LYS A 259 -11.64 -9.98 -20.55
C LYS A 259 -11.57 -8.57 -21.16
N THR A 260 -11.05 -7.57 -20.45
CA THR A 260 -10.98 -6.17 -20.95
C THR A 260 -9.98 -5.97 -22.08
N GLY A 261 -9.12 -6.96 -22.35
CA GLY A 261 -8.06 -6.86 -23.35
C GLY A 261 -6.72 -6.35 -22.80
N ILE A 262 -6.61 -6.07 -21.51
CA ILE A 262 -5.31 -5.74 -20.89
C ILE A 262 -4.35 -6.94 -20.96
N GLU A 263 -3.11 -6.70 -21.35
CA GLU A 263 -2.17 -7.79 -21.64
C GLU A 263 -1.61 -8.46 -20.37
N ARG A 264 -1.53 -7.72 -19.26
CA ARG A 264 -0.92 -8.22 -18.01
C ARG A 264 -1.66 -7.68 -16.79
N ILE A 265 -2.07 -8.60 -15.93
CA ILE A 265 -2.77 -8.28 -14.69
C ILE A 265 -1.94 -8.78 -13.51
N LYS A 266 -1.62 -7.87 -12.59
CA LYS A 266 -1.06 -8.16 -11.28
C LYS A 266 -2.04 -7.78 -10.19
N PHE A 267 -1.90 -8.40 -9.05
CA PHE A 267 -2.50 -7.93 -7.80
C PHE A 267 -1.50 -8.11 -6.66
N VAL A 268 -1.59 -7.28 -5.65
CA VAL A 268 -0.67 -7.29 -4.51
C VAL A 268 -1.44 -7.21 -3.20
N THR A 269 -0.76 -7.55 -2.09
CA THR A 269 -1.35 -7.49 -0.75
C THR A 269 -2.44 -8.54 -0.53
N SER A 270 -2.12 -9.79 -0.85
CA SER A 270 -2.96 -10.95 -0.53
C SER A 270 -2.89 -11.31 0.94
N HIS A 271 -3.98 -11.86 1.47
CA HIS A 271 -4.00 -12.43 2.81
C HIS A 271 -4.34 -13.92 2.70
N PRO A 272 -3.53 -14.82 3.28
CA PRO A 272 -3.71 -16.27 3.11
C PRO A 272 -5.12 -16.77 3.43
N TRP A 273 -5.74 -16.20 4.46
CA TRP A 273 -7.09 -16.57 4.89
C TRP A 273 -8.20 -16.30 3.87
N ASP A 274 -8.02 -15.28 3.01
CA ASP A 274 -9.04 -14.91 2.03
C ASP A 274 -8.75 -15.45 0.63
N PHE A 275 -7.69 -16.24 0.45
CA PHE A 275 -7.35 -16.83 -0.84
C PHE A 275 -8.27 -18.03 -1.11
N THR A 276 -9.02 -18.00 -2.22
CA THR A 276 -10.03 -19.01 -2.55
C THR A 276 -9.61 -19.89 -3.73
N ASP A 277 -10.23 -21.07 -3.85
CA ASP A 277 -10.01 -21.99 -4.96
C ASP A 277 -10.42 -21.39 -6.30
N ASP A 278 -11.48 -20.56 -6.30
CA ASP A 278 -11.91 -19.85 -7.50
C ASP A 278 -10.83 -18.89 -8.00
N MET A 279 -10.12 -18.21 -7.09
CA MET A 279 -8.97 -17.37 -7.46
C MET A 279 -7.85 -18.18 -8.11
N ILE A 280 -7.55 -19.37 -7.56
CA ILE A 280 -6.55 -20.29 -8.13
C ILE A 280 -6.93 -20.68 -9.55
N SER A 281 -8.20 -21.05 -9.76
CA SER A 281 -8.72 -21.40 -11.06
C SER A 281 -8.64 -20.26 -12.07
N VAL A 282 -9.05 -19.04 -11.66
CA VAL A 282 -8.96 -17.85 -12.54
C VAL A 282 -7.52 -17.52 -12.92
N ILE A 283 -6.57 -17.62 -11.99
CA ILE A 283 -5.14 -17.36 -12.28
C ILE A 283 -4.58 -18.42 -13.24
N ARG A 284 -4.95 -19.67 -13.07
CA ARG A 284 -4.54 -20.78 -13.95
C ARG A 284 -5.09 -20.63 -15.37
N ASP A 285 -6.38 -20.26 -15.48
CA ASP A 285 -7.14 -20.34 -16.72
C ASP A 285 -7.05 -19.04 -17.57
N ASN A 286 -6.53 -17.95 -17.02
CA ASN A 286 -6.36 -16.68 -17.73
C ASN A 286 -4.87 -16.31 -17.87
N PRO A 287 -4.27 -16.51 -19.04
CA PRO A 287 -2.81 -16.33 -19.25
C PRO A 287 -2.31 -14.89 -19.06
N ASN A 288 -3.20 -13.90 -19.13
CA ASN A 288 -2.88 -12.51 -18.84
C ASN A 288 -2.91 -12.16 -17.35
N VAL A 289 -3.45 -13.01 -16.48
CA VAL A 289 -3.28 -12.91 -15.03
C VAL A 289 -1.94 -13.51 -14.66
N LEU A 290 -1.01 -12.68 -14.21
CA LEU A 290 0.36 -13.12 -13.95
C LEU A 290 0.40 -14.12 -12.78
N PRO A 291 1.11 -15.25 -12.93
CA PRO A 291 1.30 -16.23 -11.85
C PRO A 291 2.32 -15.70 -10.81
N TYR A 292 2.15 -14.47 -10.39
CA TYR A 292 2.98 -13.79 -9.39
C TYR A 292 2.12 -13.50 -8.16
N ILE A 293 2.34 -14.26 -7.10
CA ILE A 293 1.54 -14.18 -5.87
C ILE A 293 2.41 -13.70 -4.72
N HIS A 294 2.02 -12.56 -4.15
CA HIS A 294 2.58 -12.06 -2.90
C HIS A 294 1.67 -12.51 -1.75
N LEU A 295 2.13 -13.46 -0.94
CA LEU A 295 1.36 -14.13 0.11
C LEU A 295 2.08 -14.02 1.47
N PRO A 296 1.92 -12.92 2.21
CA PRO A 296 2.60 -12.67 3.47
C PRO A 296 2.29 -13.69 4.56
N VAL A 297 3.27 -14.53 4.95
CA VAL A 297 3.14 -15.51 6.04
C VAL A 297 3.33 -14.86 7.41
N GLN A 298 4.20 -13.88 7.50
CA GLN A 298 4.61 -13.12 8.68
C GLN A 298 5.48 -13.91 9.68
N SER A 299 5.12 -15.14 10.04
CA SER A 299 5.88 -16.04 10.92
C SER A 299 5.57 -17.50 10.57
N GLY A 300 6.50 -18.40 10.84
CA GLY A 300 6.30 -19.85 10.71
C GLY A 300 5.74 -20.51 11.96
N SER A 301 5.67 -19.82 13.09
CA SER A 301 5.19 -20.35 14.38
C SER A 301 3.70 -20.07 14.57
N ASN A 302 2.92 -21.11 14.85
CA ASN A 302 1.50 -21.00 15.20
C ASN A 302 1.28 -20.12 16.42
N ARG A 303 2.19 -20.15 17.40
CA ARG A 303 2.13 -19.34 18.61
C ARG A 303 2.27 -17.85 18.26
N ILE A 304 3.25 -17.50 17.44
CA ILE A 304 3.47 -16.12 17.01
C ILE A 304 2.35 -15.66 16.07
N LEU A 305 1.89 -16.47 15.14
CA LEU A 305 0.73 -16.14 14.28
C LEU A 305 -0.51 -15.81 15.11
N LYS A 306 -0.76 -16.56 16.20
CA LYS A 306 -1.86 -16.27 17.13
C LYS A 306 -1.66 -14.93 17.85
N LEU A 307 -0.44 -14.63 18.34
CA LEU A 307 -0.11 -13.34 18.98
C LEU A 307 -0.24 -12.18 17.97
N MET A 308 0.13 -12.39 16.70
CA MET A 308 -0.05 -11.44 15.60
C MET A 308 -1.51 -11.25 15.19
N GLY A 309 -2.46 -12.03 15.73
CA GLY A 309 -3.87 -11.99 15.37
C GLY A 309 -4.15 -12.56 13.98
N ARG A 310 -3.26 -13.42 13.47
CA ARG A 310 -3.47 -14.16 12.22
C ARG A 310 -4.40 -15.35 12.48
N LYS A 311 -5.46 -15.49 11.68
CA LYS A 311 -6.46 -16.54 11.88
C LYS A 311 -6.24 -17.76 11.00
N TYR A 312 -5.00 -18.05 10.65
CA TYR A 312 -4.55 -19.25 9.97
C TYR A 312 -3.38 -19.86 10.74
N THR A 313 -3.14 -21.13 10.53
CA THR A 313 -2.01 -21.86 11.07
C THR A 313 -0.93 -22.06 10.02
N ARG A 314 0.27 -22.46 10.46
CA ARG A 314 1.36 -22.88 9.59
C ARG A 314 0.90 -23.95 8.59
N GLU A 315 0.17 -24.95 9.08
CA GLU A 315 -0.28 -26.09 8.30
C GLU A 315 -1.24 -25.65 7.18
N SER A 316 -2.26 -24.85 7.51
CA SER A 316 -3.20 -24.33 6.52
C SER A 316 -2.55 -23.39 5.51
N TYR A 317 -1.50 -22.67 5.92
CA TYR A 317 -0.72 -21.85 5.00
C TYR A 317 0.08 -22.73 4.02
N LEU A 318 0.73 -23.80 4.51
CA LEU A 318 1.47 -24.76 3.68
C LEU A 318 0.56 -25.49 2.70
N GLU A 319 -0.63 -25.91 3.15
CA GLU A 319 -1.65 -26.50 2.28
C GLU A 319 -2.01 -25.55 1.12
N LEU A 320 -2.22 -24.27 1.41
CA LEU A 320 -2.48 -23.25 0.39
C LEU A 320 -1.29 -23.10 -0.57
N VAL A 321 -0.06 -23.06 -0.05
CA VAL A 321 1.16 -22.93 -0.88
C VAL A 321 1.32 -24.15 -1.79
N HIS A 322 1.12 -25.37 -1.28
CA HIS A 322 1.18 -26.59 -2.09
C HIS A 322 0.11 -26.55 -3.19
N LYS A 323 -1.13 -26.20 -2.83
CA LYS A 323 -2.23 -26.09 -3.78
C LYS A 323 -1.95 -25.06 -4.89
N LEU A 324 -1.38 -23.91 -4.54
CA LEU A 324 -0.96 -22.90 -5.50
C LEU A 324 0.10 -23.43 -6.46
N LYS A 325 1.13 -24.12 -5.93
CA LYS A 325 2.23 -24.68 -6.75
C LYS A 325 1.80 -25.82 -7.65
N GLU A 326 0.85 -26.64 -7.21
CA GLU A 326 0.30 -27.75 -7.99
C GLU A 326 -0.61 -27.27 -9.13
N ASN A 327 -1.40 -26.23 -8.89
CA ASN A 327 -2.43 -25.78 -9.84
C ASN A 327 -1.98 -24.66 -10.77
N ILE A 328 -0.99 -23.84 -10.39
CA ILE A 328 -0.55 -22.71 -11.20
C ILE A 328 0.85 -22.95 -11.75
N PRO A 329 0.98 -23.22 -13.06
CA PRO A 329 2.29 -23.47 -13.68
C PRO A 329 3.21 -22.23 -13.56
N ASN A 330 4.47 -22.50 -13.20
CA ASN A 330 5.51 -21.46 -13.10
C ASN A 330 5.19 -20.32 -12.12
N ILE A 331 4.41 -20.59 -11.10
CA ILE A 331 4.09 -19.61 -10.07
C ILE A 331 5.37 -19.02 -9.47
N CYS A 332 5.37 -17.71 -9.30
CA CYS A 332 6.35 -16.95 -8.52
C CYS A 332 5.68 -16.59 -7.19
N LEU A 333 6.20 -17.15 -6.11
CA LEU A 333 5.65 -16.94 -4.76
C LEU A 333 6.57 -16.06 -3.93
N THR A 334 6.04 -14.94 -3.46
CA THR A 334 6.75 -14.01 -2.58
C THR A 334 6.02 -13.83 -1.27
N THR A 335 6.72 -13.43 -0.21
CA THR A 335 6.16 -13.30 1.13
C THR A 335 6.76 -12.13 1.91
N ASP A 336 6.13 -11.78 3.04
CA ASP A 336 6.69 -10.94 4.09
C ASP A 336 6.90 -11.76 5.35
N ILE A 337 8.00 -11.52 6.07
CA ILE A 337 8.34 -12.17 7.33
C ILE A 337 8.83 -11.12 8.34
N ILE A 338 8.29 -11.18 9.54
CA ILE A 338 8.68 -10.33 10.68
C ILE A 338 9.40 -11.21 11.71
N VAL A 339 10.63 -10.85 12.06
CA VAL A 339 11.40 -11.48 13.14
C VAL A 339 11.45 -10.59 14.38
N GLY A 340 11.70 -11.20 15.55
CA GLY A 340 11.78 -10.47 16.80
C GLY A 340 10.44 -9.86 17.22
N PHE A 341 9.33 -10.51 16.88
CA PHE A 341 8.02 -10.13 17.40
C PHE A 341 8.01 -10.33 18.94
N PRO A 342 7.35 -9.48 19.74
CA PRO A 342 7.34 -9.62 21.19
C PRO A 342 7.07 -11.06 21.66
N ASN A 343 7.91 -11.56 22.56
CA ASN A 343 7.89 -12.93 23.07
C ASN A 343 8.25 -14.06 22.07
N GLU A 344 8.82 -13.77 20.91
CA GLU A 344 9.31 -14.80 19.99
C GLU A 344 10.48 -15.55 20.60
N THR A 345 10.39 -16.88 20.72
CA THR A 345 11.47 -17.76 21.21
C THR A 345 12.37 -18.23 20.05
N ASP A 346 13.46 -18.93 20.37
CA ASP A 346 14.32 -19.52 19.35
C ASP A 346 13.61 -20.65 18.60
N GLU A 347 12.70 -21.40 19.27
CA GLU A 347 11.87 -22.41 18.63
C GLU A 347 10.92 -21.78 17.63
N ASP A 348 10.27 -20.65 17.96
CA ASP A 348 9.39 -19.92 17.04
C ASP A 348 10.15 -19.41 15.80
N PHE A 349 11.39 -18.93 16.03
CA PHE A 349 12.24 -18.49 14.93
C PHE A 349 12.68 -19.67 14.05
N ASN A 350 13.03 -20.82 14.66
CA ASN A 350 13.34 -22.05 13.92
C ASN A 350 12.15 -22.54 13.08
N ASP A 351 10.92 -22.42 13.59
CA ASP A 351 9.70 -22.69 12.82
C ASP A 351 9.61 -21.75 11.60
N THR A 352 9.99 -20.47 11.78
CA THR A 352 10.01 -19.49 10.69
C THR A 352 11.08 -19.83 9.64
N LEU A 353 12.27 -20.27 10.05
CA LEU A 353 13.27 -20.78 9.11
C LEU A 353 12.81 -22.04 8.36
N SER A 354 12.09 -22.92 9.07
CA SER A 354 11.63 -24.17 8.46
C SER A 354 10.53 -23.94 7.42
N ILE A 355 9.61 -23.00 7.62
CA ILE A 355 8.59 -22.67 6.60
C ILE A 355 9.22 -22.07 5.34
N VAL A 356 10.31 -21.30 5.46
CA VAL A 356 11.04 -20.76 4.31
C VAL A 356 11.68 -21.91 3.50
N ARG A 357 12.24 -22.93 4.20
CA ARG A 357 12.81 -24.12 3.54
C ARG A 357 11.74 -24.92 2.79
N GLU A 358 10.56 -25.05 3.36
CA GLU A 358 9.46 -25.83 2.81
C GLU A 358 8.76 -25.09 1.65
N CYS A 359 8.57 -23.80 1.79
CA CYS A 359 7.93 -22.97 0.74
C CYS A 359 8.87 -22.63 -0.41
N GLU A 360 10.21 -22.62 -0.21
CA GLU A 360 11.19 -22.23 -1.24
C GLU A 360 10.75 -20.96 -1.99
N TYR A 361 10.52 -19.86 -1.27
CA TYR A 361 10.05 -18.60 -1.88
C TYR A 361 10.99 -18.07 -2.95
N ASP A 362 10.44 -17.48 -4.01
CA ASP A 362 11.21 -16.78 -5.04
C ASP A 362 11.84 -15.48 -4.50
N SER A 363 11.16 -14.85 -3.54
CA SER A 363 11.68 -13.71 -2.78
C SER A 363 10.89 -13.54 -1.49
N ALA A 364 11.52 -12.92 -0.48
CA ALA A 364 10.83 -12.48 0.72
C ALA A 364 11.31 -11.10 1.15
N TYR A 365 10.38 -10.29 1.65
CA TYR A 365 10.71 -9.07 2.36
C TYR A 365 10.74 -9.39 3.86
N THR A 366 11.86 -9.12 4.48
CA THR A 366 12.14 -9.49 5.88
C THR A 366 12.30 -8.24 6.72
N PHE A 367 11.70 -8.24 7.89
CA PHE A 367 11.67 -7.07 8.76
C PHE A 367 11.92 -7.47 10.22
N ILE A 368 12.63 -6.63 10.95
CA ILE A 368 12.57 -6.65 12.42
C ILE A 368 11.22 -6.04 12.82
N TYR A 369 10.57 -6.62 13.81
CA TYR A 369 9.36 -6.01 14.37
C TYR A 369 9.66 -4.59 14.87
N SER A 370 8.86 -3.64 14.42
CA SER A 370 8.89 -2.24 14.84
C SER A 370 7.53 -1.86 15.41
N PRO A 371 7.46 -1.43 16.70
CA PRO A 371 6.20 -1.08 17.33
C PRO A 371 5.56 0.14 16.67
N ARG A 372 4.24 0.07 16.47
CA ARG A 372 3.43 1.19 15.94
C ARG A 372 2.51 1.69 17.04
N VAL A 373 2.67 2.94 17.41
CA VAL A 373 1.87 3.57 18.48
C VAL A 373 0.38 3.35 18.22
N GLY A 374 -0.35 2.94 19.26
CA GLY A 374 -1.78 2.65 19.17
C GLY A 374 -2.14 1.21 18.82
N THR A 375 -1.21 0.42 18.25
CA THR A 375 -1.47 -1.00 17.95
C THR A 375 -1.39 -1.89 19.20
N PRO A 376 -2.11 -3.03 19.24
CA PRO A 376 -2.05 -3.96 20.37
C PRO A 376 -0.64 -4.50 20.62
N ALA A 377 0.12 -4.82 19.59
CA ALA A 377 1.46 -5.38 19.73
C ALA A 377 2.47 -4.37 20.32
N ALA A 378 2.27 -3.07 20.12
CA ALA A 378 3.10 -2.04 20.73
C ALA A 378 2.95 -1.96 22.27
N LYS A 379 1.92 -2.60 22.84
CA LYS A 379 1.67 -2.69 24.28
C LYS A 379 2.20 -4.00 24.90
N MET A 380 2.70 -4.91 24.07
CA MET A 380 3.30 -6.15 24.52
C MET A 380 4.71 -5.85 25.04
N GLU A 381 5.13 -6.60 26.06
CA GLU A 381 6.50 -6.52 26.55
C GLU A 381 7.46 -7.09 25.49
N ASP A 382 8.41 -6.27 25.07
CA ASP A 382 9.44 -6.65 24.11
C ASP A 382 10.70 -7.07 24.84
N ASN A 383 10.81 -8.36 25.11
CA ASN A 383 11.88 -8.98 25.88
C ASN A 383 13.05 -9.48 25.02
N ILE A 384 13.10 -9.12 23.74
CA ILE A 384 14.13 -9.58 22.81
C ILE A 384 15.11 -8.44 22.52
N SER A 385 16.39 -8.67 22.77
CA SER A 385 17.43 -7.68 22.50
C SER A 385 17.53 -7.35 21.00
N LEU A 386 17.94 -6.12 20.69
CA LEU A 386 18.13 -5.70 19.28
C LEU A 386 19.18 -6.60 18.60
N GLU A 387 20.24 -6.95 19.28
CA GLU A 387 21.29 -7.86 18.77
C GLU A 387 20.70 -9.23 18.34
N THR A 388 19.81 -9.81 19.17
CA THR A 388 19.12 -11.05 18.83
C THR A 388 18.25 -10.89 17.60
N LYS A 389 17.50 -9.78 17.50
CA LYS A 389 16.66 -9.50 16.33
C LYS A 389 17.47 -9.33 15.06
N GLU A 390 18.59 -8.61 15.14
CA GLU A 390 19.50 -8.41 14.00
C GLU A 390 20.13 -9.74 13.55
N LYS A 391 20.56 -10.59 14.48
CA LYS A 391 21.08 -11.91 14.18
C LYS A 391 20.04 -12.79 13.50
N ARG A 392 18.79 -12.83 14.02
CA ARG A 392 17.68 -13.57 13.40
C ARG A 392 17.37 -13.03 11.98
N LEU A 393 17.38 -11.72 11.80
CA LEU A 393 17.16 -11.10 10.48
C LEU A 393 18.24 -11.51 9.49
N GLN A 394 19.53 -11.49 9.91
CA GLN A 394 20.63 -11.89 9.04
C GLN A 394 20.53 -13.35 8.63
N GLU A 395 20.28 -14.26 9.58
CA GLU A 395 20.15 -15.69 9.29
C GLU A 395 18.95 -15.97 8.34
N LEU A 396 17.82 -15.29 8.59
CA LEU A 396 16.66 -15.37 7.69
C LEU A 396 16.99 -14.86 6.28
N ASN A 397 17.70 -13.73 6.17
CA ASN A 397 18.10 -13.15 4.89
C ASN A 397 19.02 -14.08 4.10
N ASP A 398 19.97 -14.72 4.75
CA ASP A 398 20.88 -15.68 4.11
C ASP A 398 20.11 -16.87 3.52
N LEU A 399 19.14 -17.38 4.27
CA LEU A 399 18.27 -18.48 3.82
C LEU A 399 17.36 -18.05 2.66
N VAL A 400 16.71 -16.89 2.74
CA VAL A 400 15.87 -16.35 1.69
C VAL A 400 16.69 -16.11 0.41
N ASN A 401 17.87 -15.51 0.53
CA ASN A 401 18.77 -15.26 -0.59
C ASN A 401 19.23 -16.54 -1.27
N TYR A 402 19.45 -17.61 -0.51
CA TYR A 402 19.79 -18.92 -1.06
C TYR A 402 18.65 -19.42 -1.99
N TYR A 403 17.40 -19.40 -1.53
CA TYR A 403 16.27 -19.86 -2.34
C TYR A 403 15.95 -18.95 -3.51
N SER A 404 16.06 -17.64 -3.33
CA SER A 404 15.89 -16.67 -4.42
C SER A 404 16.90 -16.89 -5.56
N ARG A 405 18.17 -17.14 -5.24
CA ARG A 405 19.20 -17.50 -6.25
C ARG A 405 18.89 -18.83 -6.93
N LYS A 406 18.42 -19.83 -6.18
CA LYS A 406 17.99 -21.14 -6.73
C LYS A 406 16.83 -20.97 -7.73
N SER A 407 15.84 -20.16 -7.41
CA SER A 407 14.71 -19.82 -8.29
C SER A 407 15.16 -19.09 -9.55
N ASN A 408 15.95 -18.02 -9.41
CA ASN A 408 16.47 -17.26 -10.53
C ASN A 408 17.28 -18.14 -11.51
N ASN A 409 18.08 -19.06 -11.00
CA ASN A 409 18.84 -20.01 -11.82
C ASN A 409 17.93 -20.98 -12.59
N ARG A 410 16.80 -21.42 -11.99
CA ARG A 410 15.79 -22.23 -12.70
C ARG A 410 15.16 -21.44 -13.86
N THR A 411 14.78 -20.18 -13.62
CA THR A 411 14.19 -19.30 -14.63
C THR A 411 15.16 -19.03 -15.78
N GLN A 412 16.43 -18.71 -15.50
CA GLN A 412 17.45 -18.51 -16.52
C GLN A 412 17.71 -19.74 -17.38
N ARG A 413 17.73 -20.95 -16.77
CA ARG A 413 17.87 -22.20 -17.51
C ARG A 413 16.69 -22.44 -18.48
N ARG A 414 15.45 -22.17 -18.02
CA ARG A 414 14.24 -22.26 -18.86
C ARG A 414 14.27 -21.27 -20.03
N LEU A 415 14.64 -20.02 -19.80
CA LEU A 415 14.77 -19.02 -20.87
C LEU A 415 15.82 -19.43 -21.90
N LYS A 416 16.98 -19.93 -21.47
CA LYS A 416 18.01 -20.46 -22.38
C LYS A 416 17.56 -21.68 -23.18
N GLN A 417 16.72 -22.54 -22.61
CA GLN A 417 16.12 -23.66 -23.36
C GLN A 417 15.13 -23.16 -24.40
N LEU A 418 14.22 -22.25 -24.04
CA LEU A 418 13.24 -21.65 -24.97
C LEU A 418 13.92 -20.90 -26.13
N SER A 419 15.00 -20.15 -25.87
CA SER A 419 15.76 -19.46 -26.93
C SER A 419 16.44 -20.44 -27.91
N LYS A 420 16.88 -21.61 -27.45
CA LYS A 420 17.44 -22.66 -28.31
C LYS A 420 16.40 -23.30 -29.22
N PHE A 421 15.15 -23.43 -28.75
CA PHE A 421 14.04 -23.94 -29.57
C PHE A 421 13.61 -22.95 -30.65
N ASN A 422 13.61 -21.64 -30.34
CA ASN A 422 13.24 -20.58 -31.32
C ASN A 422 14.31 -20.30 -32.40
N HIS A 423 15.50 -20.86 -32.30
CA HIS A 423 16.55 -20.80 -33.33
C HIS A 423 16.63 -22.04 -34.22
N GLN A 424 15.70 -23.00 -34.07
CA GLN A 424 15.61 -24.19 -34.89
C GLN A 424 14.45 -24.19 -35.90
N TYR A 425 13.77 -23.02 -36.05
CA TYR A 425 12.73 -22.83 -37.09
C TYR A 425 13.03 -21.58 -37.90
#